data_4404eb8e6667e983f61ea3cf73b9fd65
#
_entry.id   4404eb8e6667e983f61ea3cf73b9fd65
#
_cell.length_a   1.000
_cell.length_b   1.000
_cell.length_c   1.000
_cell.angle_alpha   90.00
_cell.angle_beta   90.00
_cell.angle_gamma   90.00
#
_symmetry.space_group_name_H-M   'P 1'
#
loop_
_entity.id
_entity.type
_entity.pdbx_description
1 polymer ?
#
loop_
_entity_poly.entity_id
_entity_poly.type
_entity_poly.pdbx_seq_one_letter_code
_entity_poly.pdbx_strand_id
1 'polypeptide(L)'
;NSFPAHLSLEGLRVVIDCANGANYRVAPLALEELGAEVVKIGTEPNGLNINYRCGSLYPEAVAAKVRETRADIGLALDGDADRLIVVDEKGTVLDGDQIMALCAQDLMQQGKLPGNILVATVMSNMALEVFMKERGGTLIRTNVGDRHVVATMRQQGALLGGEQSGHLIFREYSTTGDGLLAALQILRIMRQRGRPLSELAGLLVPYPPELRN
;
A
#
# COMPACT_ATOMS: atom_id res chain seq x y z
N ASN A 1 0.21 -10.27 -15.42
CA ASN A 1 1.45 -9.79 -14.76
C ASN A 1 1.17 -8.49 -14.04
N SER A 2 1.20 -8.52 -12.70
CA SER A 2 0.97 -7.34 -11.83
C SER A 2 2.19 -6.40 -11.77
N PHE A 3 3.36 -6.85 -12.21
CA PHE A 3 4.57 -6.06 -12.35
C PHE A 3 5.08 -6.12 -13.80
N PRO A 4 5.43 -4.98 -14.45
CA PRO A 4 5.83 -4.96 -15.85
C PRO A 4 7.15 -5.72 -16.07
N ALA A 5 7.18 -6.60 -17.09
CA ALA A 5 8.33 -7.46 -17.37
C ALA A 5 9.63 -6.70 -17.74
N HIS A 6 9.51 -5.44 -18.17
CA HIS A 6 10.65 -4.59 -18.54
C HIS A 6 11.22 -3.79 -17.36
N LEU A 7 10.58 -3.85 -16.18
CA LEU A 7 11.06 -3.20 -14.96
C LEU A 7 11.74 -4.22 -14.05
N SER A 8 12.77 -3.77 -13.34
CA SER A 8 13.40 -4.50 -12.25
C SER A 8 13.46 -3.64 -10.99
N LEU A 9 13.64 -4.28 -9.84
CA LEU A 9 13.89 -3.63 -8.56
C LEU A 9 15.39 -3.54 -8.25
N GLU A 10 16.25 -3.83 -9.24
CA GLU A 10 17.69 -3.78 -9.08
C GLU A 10 18.17 -2.40 -8.59
N GLY A 11 18.99 -2.40 -7.55
CA GLY A 11 19.45 -1.18 -6.88
C GLY A 11 18.49 -0.61 -5.83
N LEU A 12 17.31 -1.21 -5.61
CA LEU A 12 16.44 -0.87 -4.47
C LEU A 12 16.69 -1.82 -3.29
N ARG A 13 16.85 -1.26 -2.11
CA ARG A 13 16.85 -1.98 -0.84
C ARG A 13 15.47 -1.87 -0.20
N VAL A 14 14.85 -3.01 0.07
CA VAL A 14 13.49 -3.13 0.59
C VAL A 14 13.51 -3.84 1.94
N VAL A 15 13.00 -3.22 2.99
CA VAL A 15 12.68 -3.90 4.25
C VAL A 15 11.29 -4.47 4.13
N ILE A 16 11.10 -5.75 4.43
CA ILE A 16 9.78 -6.38 4.48
C ILE A 16 9.54 -7.08 5.81
N ASP A 17 8.42 -6.76 6.43
CA ASP A 17 7.88 -7.47 7.59
C ASP A 17 6.68 -8.30 7.14
N CYS A 18 6.78 -9.61 7.26
CA CYS A 18 5.73 -10.55 6.89
C CYS A 18 4.85 -10.98 8.07
N ALA A 19 4.95 -10.30 9.22
CA ALA A 19 4.17 -10.59 10.44
C ALA A 19 4.22 -12.05 10.91
N ASN A 20 5.25 -12.82 10.55
CA ASN A 20 5.31 -14.29 10.71
C ASN A 20 4.06 -14.99 10.12
N GLY A 21 3.49 -14.41 9.07
CA GLY A 21 2.20 -14.80 8.48
C GLY A 21 2.33 -15.53 7.15
N ALA A 22 1.25 -15.54 6.37
CA ALA A 22 1.10 -16.34 5.16
C ALA A 22 2.18 -16.04 4.09
N ASN A 23 2.60 -14.78 3.98
CA ASN A 23 3.55 -14.34 2.95
C ASN A 23 5.04 -14.41 3.37
N TYR A 24 5.38 -15.07 4.49
CA TYR A 24 6.75 -15.10 5.04
C TYR A 24 7.82 -15.60 4.06
N ARG A 25 7.45 -16.40 3.07
CA ARG A 25 8.34 -16.91 2.03
C ARG A 25 8.09 -16.25 0.68
N VAL A 26 6.82 -16.12 0.28
CA VAL A 26 6.46 -15.71 -1.08
C VAL A 26 6.83 -14.24 -1.33
N ALA A 27 6.52 -13.34 -0.38
CA ALA A 27 6.76 -11.92 -0.60
C ALA A 27 8.27 -11.58 -0.68
N PRO A 28 9.15 -12.06 0.23
CA PRO A 28 10.58 -11.83 0.07
C PRO A 28 11.15 -12.41 -1.22
N LEU A 29 10.78 -13.65 -1.59
CA LEU A 29 11.25 -14.29 -2.82
C LEU A 29 10.83 -13.52 -4.07
N ALA A 30 9.58 -13.07 -4.14
CA ALA A 30 9.09 -12.29 -5.28
C ALA A 30 9.87 -10.98 -5.46
N LEU A 31 10.22 -10.29 -4.36
CA LEU A 31 11.02 -9.07 -4.40
C LEU A 31 12.48 -9.36 -4.82
N GLU A 32 13.08 -10.44 -4.31
CA GLU A 32 14.43 -10.90 -4.68
C GLU A 32 14.50 -11.30 -6.16
N GLU A 33 13.50 -12.03 -6.67
CA GLU A 33 13.41 -12.41 -8.10
C GLU A 33 13.28 -11.18 -9.02
N LEU A 34 12.68 -10.09 -8.54
CA LEU A 34 12.62 -8.83 -9.25
C LEU A 34 13.92 -8.00 -9.14
N GLY A 35 14.91 -8.46 -8.38
CA GLY A 35 16.22 -7.85 -8.26
C GLY A 35 16.40 -6.92 -7.05
N ALA A 36 15.48 -6.87 -6.10
CA ALA A 36 15.63 -6.07 -4.89
C ALA A 36 16.65 -6.69 -3.92
N GLU A 37 17.38 -5.84 -3.19
CA GLU A 37 18.08 -6.23 -1.96
C GLU A 37 17.05 -6.26 -0.81
N VAL A 38 16.73 -7.46 -0.30
CA VAL A 38 15.63 -7.64 0.66
C VAL A 38 16.14 -7.84 2.08
N VAL A 39 15.74 -6.97 3.00
CA VAL A 39 15.94 -7.11 4.44
C VAL A 39 14.65 -7.66 5.06
N LYS A 40 14.71 -8.86 5.60
CA LYS A 40 13.55 -9.63 6.08
C LYS A 40 13.38 -9.49 7.58
N ILE A 41 12.15 -9.22 8.03
CA ILE A 41 11.71 -9.33 9.42
C ILE A 41 10.36 -10.03 9.48
N GLY A 42 10.01 -10.65 10.60
CA GLY A 42 8.74 -11.37 10.73
C GLY A 42 8.60 -12.53 9.74
N THR A 43 9.68 -13.27 9.46
CA THR A 43 9.72 -14.37 8.49
C THR A 43 10.02 -15.73 9.10
N GLU A 44 9.89 -15.88 10.41
CA GLU A 44 10.15 -17.11 11.15
C GLU A 44 8.89 -17.58 11.91
N PRO A 45 7.84 -18.03 11.20
CA PRO A 45 6.60 -18.48 11.83
C PRO A 45 6.85 -19.74 12.67
N ASN A 46 6.34 -19.75 13.90
CA ASN A 46 6.42 -20.90 14.81
C ASN A 46 5.04 -21.45 15.23
N GLY A 47 3.95 -20.95 14.61
CA GLY A 47 2.58 -21.31 14.91
C GLY A 47 1.93 -20.49 16.04
N LEU A 48 2.69 -19.69 16.79
CA LEU A 48 2.21 -18.89 17.92
C LEU A 48 2.53 -17.40 17.81
N ASN A 49 3.36 -17.00 16.85
CA ASN A 49 3.92 -15.64 16.75
C ASN A 49 3.37 -14.80 15.61
N ILE A 50 2.34 -15.25 14.89
CA ILE A 50 1.69 -14.46 13.85
C ILE A 50 1.15 -13.15 14.42
N ASN A 51 1.46 -12.01 13.76
CA ASN A 51 1.10 -10.65 14.20
C ASN A 51 1.62 -10.25 15.59
N TYR A 52 2.48 -11.06 16.22
CA TYR A 52 2.94 -10.75 17.56
C TYR A 52 4.03 -9.67 17.52
N ARG A 53 3.65 -8.43 17.81
CA ARG A 53 4.51 -7.23 17.82
C ARG A 53 5.28 -7.04 16.50
N CYS A 54 4.66 -7.35 15.38
CA CYS A 54 5.22 -7.21 14.05
C CYS A 54 4.11 -6.94 13.02
N GLY A 55 4.52 -6.66 11.78
CA GLY A 55 3.63 -6.43 10.66
C GLY A 55 2.93 -5.07 10.67
N SER A 56 1.83 -4.97 9.95
CA SER A 56 1.12 -3.71 9.66
C SER A 56 0.59 -2.97 10.90
N LEU A 57 0.38 -3.68 12.01
CA LEU A 57 -0.04 -3.08 13.29
C LEU A 57 1.13 -2.51 14.11
N TYR A 58 2.36 -2.85 13.76
CA TYR A 58 3.59 -2.41 14.46
C TYR A 58 4.64 -1.91 13.46
N PRO A 59 4.29 -0.91 12.61
CA PRO A 59 5.16 -0.44 11.55
C PRO A 59 6.45 0.23 12.04
N GLU A 60 6.52 0.54 13.34
CA GLU A 60 7.70 1.16 13.96
C GLU A 60 8.95 0.27 13.84
N ALA A 61 8.77 -1.06 13.86
CA ALA A 61 9.86 -2.01 13.67
C ALA A 61 10.45 -1.91 12.26
N VAL A 62 9.57 -1.81 11.25
CA VAL A 62 9.96 -1.57 9.86
C VAL A 62 10.62 -0.20 9.72
N ALA A 63 10.06 0.85 10.31
CA ALA A 63 10.60 2.20 10.25
C ALA A 63 12.02 2.30 10.87
N ALA A 64 12.24 1.62 11.99
CA ALA A 64 13.56 1.53 12.61
C ALA A 64 14.56 0.80 11.69
N LYS A 65 14.15 -0.32 11.10
CA LYS A 65 14.98 -1.12 10.20
C LYS A 65 15.30 -0.40 8.88
N VAL A 66 14.36 0.35 8.32
CA VAL A 66 14.58 1.21 7.15
C VAL A 66 15.70 2.21 7.42
N ARG A 67 15.64 2.92 8.55
CA ARG A 67 16.68 3.89 8.94
C ARG A 67 18.03 3.20 9.19
N GLU A 68 18.03 2.07 9.90
CA GLU A 68 19.24 1.30 10.22
C GLU A 68 19.97 0.84 8.96
N THR A 69 19.23 0.29 7.99
CA THR A 69 19.79 -0.29 6.78
C THR A 69 19.86 0.68 5.61
N ARG A 70 19.37 1.92 5.78
CA ARG A 70 19.23 2.92 4.73
C ARG A 70 18.47 2.36 3.53
N ALA A 71 17.38 1.68 3.81
CA ALA A 71 16.53 1.11 2.77
C ALA A 71 15.70 2.20 2.07
N ASP A 72 15.34 1.96 0.82
CA ASP A 72 14.56 2.89 -0.01
C ASP A 72 13.07 2.85 0.37
N ILE A 73 12.61 1.73 0.95
CA ILE A 73 11.22 1.52 1.33
C ILE A 73 11.12 0.41 2.37
N GLY A 74 10.14 0.55 3.26
CA GLY A 74 9.70 -0.49 4.17
C GLY A 74 8.26 -0.93 3.86
N LEU A 75 8.01 -2.24 3.93
CA LEU A 75 6.73 -2.87 3.67
C LEU A 75 6.33 -3.68 4.89
N ALA A 76 5.18 -3.40 5.48
CA ALA A 76 4.64 -4.14 6.62
C ALA A 76 3.33 -4.80 6.24
N LEU A 77 3.33 -6.12 6.12
CA LEU A 77 2.15 -6.95 5.88
C LEU A 77 1.51 -7.36 7.20
N ASP A 78 0.27 -7.79 7.19
CA ASP A 78 -0.33 -8.50 8.31
C ASP A 78 -0.28 -10.03 8.12
N GLY A 79 -0.86 -10.77 9.05
CA GLY A 79 -0.69 -12.22 9.12
C GLY A 79 -1.25 -13.00 7.95
N ASP A 80 -2.37 -12.59 7.35
CA ASP A 80 -2.97 -13.16 6.14
C ASP A 80 -2.59 -12.39 4.86
N ALA A 81 -1.79 -11.30 5.05
CA ALA A 81 -1.17 -10.50 4.00
C ALA A 81 -2.16 -9.79 3.06
N ASP A 82 -3.35 -9.49 3.55
CA ASP A 82 -4.36 -8.73 2.82
C ASP A 82 -4.21 -7.21 3.01
N ARG A 83 -3.36 -6.78 3.98
CA ARG A 83 -3.05 -5.38 4.30
C ARG A 83 -1.59 -5.07 4.08
N LEU A 84 -1.34 -3.81 3.74
CA LEU A 84 -0.01 -3.24 3.59
C LEU A 84 0.05 -1.86 4.24
N ILE A 85 1.00 -1.67 5.14
CA ILE A 85 1.46 -0.37 5.60
C ILE A 85 2.86 -0.15 5.03
N VAL A 86 3.14 1.07 4.60
CA VAL A 86 4.38 1.41 3.92
C VAL A 86 5.17 2.43 4.72
N VAL A 87 6.49 2.33 4.64
CA VAL A 87 7.41 3.26 5.29
C VAL A 87 8.34 3.83 4.23
N ASP A 88 8.48 5.15 4.19
CA ASP A 88 9.40 5.80 3.27
C ASP A 88 10.87 5.66 3.71
N GLU A 89 11.81 6.10 2.88
CA GLU A 89 13.26 6.04 3.13
C GLU A 89 13.71 6.87 4.35
N LYS A 90 12.86 7.77 4.85
CA LYS A 90 13.10 8.58 6.06
C LYS A 90 12.58 7.90 7.32
N GLY A 91 11.85 6.79 7.16
CA GLY A 91 11.19 6.08 8.23
C GLY A 91 9.83 6.67 8.61
N THR A 92 9.19 7.44 7.72
CA THR A 92 7.83 7.95 7.89
C THR A 92 6.83 6.87 7.49
N VAL A 93 5.89 6.58 8.37
CA VAL A 93 4.82 5.61 8.10
C VAL A 93 3.73 6.28 7.26
N LEU A 94 3.33 5.61 6.20
CA LEU A 94 2.26 6.01 5.29
C LEU A 94 1.07 5.08 5.46
N ASP A 95 -0.10 5.65 5.67
CA ASP A 95 -1.35 4.88 5.79
C ASP A 95 -1.98 4.53 4.43
N GLY A 96 -3.07 3.76 4.46
CA GLY A 96 -3.77 3.35 3.24
C GLY A 96 -4.31 4.51 2.42
N ASP A 97 -4.69 5.63 3.03
CA ASP A 97 -5.19 6.80 2.30
C ASP A 97 -4.10 7.45 1.44
N GLN A 98 -2.88 7.58 1.98
CA GLN A 98 -1.73 8.12 1.26
C GLN A 98 -1.32 7.20 0.11
N ILE A 99 -1.38 5.89 0.33
CA ILE A 99 -1.09 4.89 -0.70
C ILE A 99 -2.17 4.90 -1.79
N MET A 100 -3.45 4.98 -1.42
CA MET A 100 -4.56 5.10 -2.37
C MET A 100 -4.42 6.38 -3.22
N ALA A 101 -4.07 7.51 -2.61
CA ALA A 101 -3.85 8.77 -3.33
C ALA A 101 -2.73 8.64 -4.37
N LEU A 102 -1.59 8.04 -3.99
CA LEU A 102 -0.46 7.80 -4.89
C LEU A 102 -0.86 6.91 -6.08
N CYS A 103 -1.51 5.77 -5.79
CA CYS A 103 -1.94 4.83 -6.82
C CYS A 103 -3.04 5.43 -7.73
N ALA A 104 -4.01 6.16 -7.16
CA ALA A 104 -5.05 6.81 -7.92
C ALA A 104 -4.47 7.85 -8.89
N GLN A 105 -3.55 8.70 -8.41
CA GLN A 105 -2.90 9.69 -9.27
C GLN A 105 -2.13 9.04 -10.41
N ASP A 106 -1.39 7.97 -10.14
CA ASP A 106 -0.63 7.26 -11.19
C ASP A 106 -1.56 6.65 -12.24
N LEU A 107 -2.64 5.98 -11.82
CA LEU A 107 -3.64 5.41 -12.72
C LEU A 107 -4.39 6.48 -13.52
N MET A 108 -4.75 7.61 -12.90
CA MET A 108 -5.38 8.74 -13.60
C MET A 108 -4.46 9.31 -14.68
N GLN A 109 -3.18 9.52 -14.39
CA GLN A 109 -2.19 10.03 -15.35
C GLN A 109 -1.97 9.07 -16.53
N GLN A 110 -2.16 7.77 -16.30
CA GLN A 110 -2.09 6.75 -17.36
C GLN A 110 -3.42 6.57 -18.12
N GLY A 111 -4.51 7.25 -17.72
CA GLY A 111 -5.85 7.03 -18.24
C GLY A 111 -6.43 5.65 -17.89
N LYS A 112 -5.93 5.00 -16.84
CA LYS A 112 -6.30 3.65 -16.41
C LYS A 112 -7.23 3.59 -15.21
N LEU A 113 -7.75 4.72 -14.74
CA LEU A 113 -8.75 4.79 -13.68
C LEU A 113 -10.10 5.16 -14.28
N PRO A 114 -11.00 4.21 -14.57
CA PRO A 114 -12.28 4.47 -15.22
C PRO A 114 -13.11 5.49 -14.44
N GLY A 115 -13.59 6.53 -15.11
CA GLY A 115 -14.33 7.63 -14.50
C GLY A 115 -13.56 8.41 -13.42
N ASN A 116 -12.26 8.16 -13.27
CA ASN A 116 -11.43 8.68 -12.18
C ASN A 116 -12.04 8.39 -10.79
N ILE A 117 -12.62 7.19 -10.63
CA ILE A 117 -13.33 6.80 -9.41
C ILE A 117 -12.39 6.01 -8.50
N LEU A 118 -12.27 6.47 -7.26
CA LEU A 118 -11.67 5.76 -6.12
C LEU A 118 -12.77 5.40 -5.13
N VAL A 119 -12.78 4.17 -4.61
CA VAL A 119 -13.71 3.75 -3.55
C VAL A 119 -12.95 3.59 -2.24
N ALA A 120 -13.42 4.25 -1.17
CA ALA A 120 -12.85 4.10 0.16
C ALA A 120 -13.96 4.03 1.22
N THR A 121 -13.60 3.71 2.46
CA THR A 121 -14.58 3.68 3.55
C THR A 121 -14.82 5.06 4.15
N VAL A 122 -15.87 5.19 4.97
CA VAL A 122 -16.16 6.40 5.74
C VAL A 122 -15.04 6.78 6.72
N MET A 123 -14.12 5.85 7.02
CA MET A 123 -12.96 6.08 7.89
C MET A 123 -11.82 6.82 7.20
N SER A 124 -11.80 6.87 5.87
CA SER A 124 -10.76 7.57 5.12
C SER A 124 -10.77 9.07 5.43
N ASN A 125 -9.57 9.64 5.52
CA ASN A 125 -9.37 11.04 5.81
C ASN A 125 -10.04 11.94 4.75
N MET A 126 -10.59 13.08 5.17
CA MET A 126 -11.22 14.04 4.27
C MET A 126 -10.23 14.56 3.21
N ALA A 127 -8.95 14.62 3.53
CA ALA A 127 -7.92 15.04 2.59
C ALA A 127 -7.91 14.18 1.32
N LEU A 128 -8.25 12.88 1.39
CA LEU A 128 -8.33 12.00 0.22
C LEU A 128 -9.44 12.43 -0.75
N GLU A 129 -10.58 12.88 -0.21
CA GLU A 129 -11.69 13.37 -1.04
C GLU A 129 -11.34 14.67 -1.75
N VAL A 130 -10.75 15.61 -1.01
CA VAL A 130 -10.25 16.88 -1.56
C VAL A 130 -9.19 16.61 -2.63
N PHE A 131 -8.24 15.73 -2.35
CA PHE A 131 -7.20 15.31 -3.30
C PHE A 131 -7.78 14.79 -4.62
N MET A 132 -8.77 13.89 -4.56
CA MET A 132 -9.42 13.35 -5.76
C MET A 132 -10.16 14.45 -6.53
N LYS A 133 -10.95 15.26 -5.85
CA LYS A 133 -11.74 16.35 -6.46
C LYS A 133 -10.86 17.38 -7.18
N GLU A 134 -9.76 17.81 -6.58
CA GLU A 134 -8.82 18.76 -7.18
C GLU A 134 -8.19 18.24 -8.48
N ARG A 135 -8.14 16.92 -8.65
CA ARG A 135 -7.56 16.25 -9.85
C ARG A 135 -8.60 15.76 -10.84
N GLY A 136 -9.87 16.19 -10.67
CA GLY A 136 -10.96 15.79 -11.55
C GLY A 136 -11.41 14.33 -11.35
N GLY A 137 -11.15 13.77 -10.18
CA GLY A 137 -11.62 12.46 -9.76
C GLY A 137 -12.76 12.54 -8.75
N THR A 138 -13.28 11.39 -8.38
CA THR A 138 -14.36 11.23 -7.40
C THR A 138 -13.98 10.17 -6.38
N LEU A 139 -14.10 10.50 -5.09
CA LEU A 139 -14.07 9.54 -4.00
C LEU A 139 -15.49 9.10 -3.68
N ILE A 140 -15.76 7.80 -3.77
CA ILE A 140 -17.01 7.20 -3.33
C ILE A 140 -16.79 6.55 -1.98
N ARG A 141 -17.52 6.99 -0.96
CA ARG A 141 -17.42 6.45 0.39
C ARG A 141 -18.43 5.33 0.61
N THR A 142 -18.00 4.28 1.28
CA THR A 142 -18.82 3.14 1.68
C THR A 142 -18.67 2.85 3.17
N ASN A 143 -19.52 1.97 3.71
CA ASN A 143 -19.35 1.48 5.07
C ASN A 143 -18.03 0.74 5.23
N VAL A 144 -17.54 0.65 6.45
CA VAL A 144 -16.34 -0.11 6.82
C VAL A 144 -16.53 -1.60 6.51
N GLY A 145 -15.49 -2.21 5.99
CA GLY A 145 -15.41 -3.62 5.65
C GLY A 145 -15.17 -3.85 4.15
N ASP A 146 -14.24 -4.73 3.85
CA ASP A 146 -13.78 -5.11 2.51
C ASP A 146 -14.94 -5.47 1.56
N ARG A 147 -15.93 -6.24 2.04
CA ARG A 147 -17.13 -6.61 1.29
C ARG A 147 -17.91 -5.40 0.76
N HIS A 148 -17.97 -4.31 1.53
CA HIS A 148 -18.66 -3.10 1.12
C HIS A 148 -17.87 -2.35 0.06
N VAL A 149 -16.54 -2.29 0.23
CA VAL A 149 -15.63 -1.71 -0.76
C VAL A 149 -15.73 -2.47 -2.08
N VAL A 150 -15.62 -3.80 -2.06
CA VAL A 150 -15.71 -4.65 -3.26
C VAL A 150 -17.06 -4.51 -3.95
N ALA A 151 -18.18 -4.53 -3.19
CA ALA A 151 -19.53 -4.39 -3.74
C ALA A 151 -19.69 -3.04 -4.44
N THR A 152 -19.26 -1.95 -3.79
CA THR A 152 -19.32 -0.60 -4.36
C THR A 152 -18.41 -0.47 -5.59
N MET A 153 -17.19 -1.02 -5.56
CA MET A 153 -16.29 -1.03 -6.72
C MET A 153 -16.92 -1.74 -7.92
N ARG A 154 -17.60 -2.86 -7.70
CA ARG A 154 -18.32 -3.59 -8.77
C ARG A 154 -19.46 -2.77 -9.35
N GLN A 155 -20.26 -2.16 -8.48
CA GLN A 155 -21.42 -1.35 -8.88
C GLN A 155 -20.99 -0.11 -9.68
N GLN A 156 -19.91 0.55 -9.28
CA GLN A 156 -19.39 1.78 -9.88
C GLN A 156 -18.41 1.55 -11.02
N GLY A 157 -18.03 0.31 -11.31
CA GLY A 157 -16.99 0.01 -12.28
C GLY A 157 -15.58 0.43 -11.87
N ALA A 158 -15.36 0.76 -10.58
CA ALA A 158 -14.07 1.21 -10.08
C ALA A 158 -13.02 0.08 -10.09
N LEU A 159 -11.77 0.42 -10.41
CA LEU A 159 -10.64 -0.51 -10.42
C LEU A 159 -9.73 -0.40 -9.20
N LEU A 160 -9.81 0.72 -8.46
CA LEU A 160 -9.04 0.94 -7.23
C LEU A 160 -9.99 1.26 -6.07
N GLY A 161 -9.75 0.63 -4.95
CA GLY A 161 -10.44 0.92 -3.69
C GLY A 161 -9.67 0.37 -2.51
N GLY A 162 -10.10 0.74 -1.30
CA GLY A 162 -9.45 0.24 -0.10
C GLY A 162 -9.89 0.94 1.18
N GLU A 163 -9.08 0.74 2.19
CA GLU A 163 -9.28 1.26 3.54
C GLU A 163 -8.01 1.93 4.07
N GLN A 164 -8.16 2.88 4.96
CA GLN A 164 -7.04 3.54 5.65
C GLN A 164 -6.13 2.53 6.38
N SER A 165 -6.68 1.40 6.81
CA SER A 165 -5.94 0.31 7.45
C SER A 165 -4.91 -0.40 6.54
N GLY A 166 -4.86 -0.04 5.25
CA GLY A 166 -3.94 -0.63 4.28
C GLY A 166 -4.52 -1.82 3.49
N HIS A 167 -5.81 -2.14 3.65
CA HIS A 167 -6.48 -3.13 2.81
C HIS A 167 -6.78 -2.49 1.44
N LEU A 168 -5.97 -2.82 0.43
CA LEU A 168 -6.00 -2.19 -0.89
C LEU A 168 -6.41 -3.19 -1.96
N ILE A 169 -7.35 -2.80 -2.82
CA ILE A 169 -7.93 -3.66 -3.85
C ILE A 169 -7.65 -3.06 -5.23
N PHE A 170 -6.89 -3.79 -6.03
CA PHE A 170 -6.64 -3.51 -7.44
C PHE A 170 -7.45 -4.51 -8.28
N ARG A 171 -8.68 -4.16 -8.65
CA ARG A 171 -9.65 -5.07 -9.25
C ARG A 171 -9.23 -5.63 -10.61
N GLU A 172 -8.27 -5.02 -11.27
CA GLU A 172 -7.66 -5.55 -12.49
C GLU A 172 -6.92 -6.88 -12.22
N TYR A 173 -6.39 -7.06 -10.99
CA TYR A 173 -5.54 -8.21 -10.64
C TYR A 173 -6.15 -9.13 -9.60
N SER A 174 -6.90 -8.59 -8.65
CA SER A 174 -7.49 -9.35 -7.53
C SER A 174 -8.90 -8.84 -7.20
N THR A 175 -9.73 -9.73 -6.67
CA THR A 175 -11.08 -9.38 -6.20
C THR A 175 -11.13 -9.06 -4.70
N THR A 176 -10.01 -9.13 -4.02
CA THR A 176 -9.83 -8.82 -2.60
C THR A 176 -8.56 -8.03 -2.38
N GLY A 177 -8.32 -7.56 -1.17
CA GLY A 177 -7.05 -6.96 -0.78
C GLY A 177 -5.89 -7.96 -0.93
N ASP A 178 -4.74 -7.43 -1.33
CA ASP A 178 -3.50 -8.19 -1.47
C ASP A 178 -2.33 -7.22 -1.21
N GLY A 179 -1.69 -7.40 -0.05
CA GLY A 179 -0.60 -6.51 0.40
C GLY A 179 0.63 -6.62 -0.48
N LEU A 180 0.98 -7.81 -0.98
CA LEU A 180 2.11 -7.97 -1.90
C LEU A 180 1.83 -7.31 -3.25
N LEU A 181 0.64 -7.51 -3.79
CA LEU A 181 0.21 -6.85 -5.01
C LEU A 181 0.25 -5.32 -4.86
N ALA A 182 -0.26 -4.79 -3.75
CA ALA A 182 -0.21 -3.36 -3.46
C ALA A 182 1.24 -2.85 -3.37
N ALA A 183 2.13 -3.59 -2.71
CA ALA A 183 3.56 -3.28 -2.64
C ALA A 183 4.20 -3.22 -4.03
N LEU A 184 3.90 -4.18 -4.89
CA LEU A 184 4.39 -4.21 -6.27
C LEU A 184 3.93 -3.01 -7.09
N GLN A 185 2.70 -2.52 -6.87
CA GLN A 185 2.23 -1.30 -7.55
C GLN A 185 3.00 -0.05 -7.09
N ILE A 186 3.29 0.09 -5.79
CA ILE A 186 4.06 1.20 -5.27
C ILE A 186 5.51 1.15 -5.79
N LEU A 187 6.15 -0.01 -5.74
CA LEU A 187 7.51 -0.22 -6.26
C LEU A 187 7.59 0.07 -7.77
N ARG A 188 6.57 -0.31 -8.54
CA ARG A 188 6.44 0.05 -9.95
C ARG A 188 6.42 1.57 -10.13
N ILE A 189 5.60 2.29 -9.35
CA ILE A 189 5.51 3.75 -9.43
C ILE A 189 6.87 4.38 -9.10
N MET A 190 7.53 3.95 -8.03
CA MET A 190 8.86 4.43 -7.65
C MET A 190 9.87 4.24 -8.79
N ARG A 191 9.91 3.05 -9.40
CA ARG A 191 10.83 2.74 -10.51
C ARG A 191 10.53 3.57 -11.76
N GLN A 192 9.27 3.73 -12.13
CA GLN A 192 8.87 4.52 -13.30
C GLN A 192 9.12 6.01 -13.13
N ARG A 193 8.97 6.52 -11.91
CA ARG A 193 9.15 7.95 -11.62
C ARG A 193 10.60 8.31 -11.29
N GLY A 194 11.43 7.35 -10.88
CA GLY A 194 12.82 7.57 -10.47
C GLY A 194 12.94 8.52 -9.27
N ARG A 195 11.96 8.50 -8.36
CA ARG A 195 11.88 9.41 -7.20
C ARG A 195 11.70 8.61 -5.91
N PRO A 196 12.25 9.09 -4.78
CA PRO A 196 12.04 8.47 -3.49
C PRO A 196 10.57 8.53 -3.06
N LEU A 197 10.16 7.59 -2.21
CA LEU A 197 8.77 7.46 -1.80
C LEU A 197 8.29 8.68 -1.01
N SER A 198 9.12 9.29 -0.17
CA SER A 198 8.76 10.50 0.60
C SER A 198 8.36 11.68 -0.29
N GLU A 199 8.92 11.78 -1.49
CA GLU A 199 8.52 12.80 -2.47
C GLU A 199 7.24 12.43 -3.20
N LEU A 200 7.07 11.15 -3.53
CA LEU A 200 5.89 10.64 -4.22
C LEU A 200 4.64 10.65 -3.34
N ALA A 201 4.77 10.30 -2.06
CA ALA A 201 3.67 10.22 -1.11
C ALA A 201 3.33 11.58 -0.45
N GLY A 202 4.19 12.58 -0.57
CA GLY A 202 3.91 13.95 -0.10
C GLY A 202 2.74 14.66 -0.80
N LEU A 203 2.02 13.95 -1.67
CA LEU A 203 0.84 14.42 -2.40
C LEU A 203 -0.37 14.63 -1.49
N LEU A 204 -0.49 13.84 -0.43
CA LEU A 204 -1.60 13.84 0.51
C LEU A 204 -1.06 14.13 1.90
N VAL A 205 -1.42 15.29 2.44
CA VAL A 205 -1.21 15.60 3.85
C VAL A 205 -2.52 15.36 4.58
N PRO A 206 -2.61 14.35 5.47
CA PRO A 206 -3.83 14.07 6.20
C PRO A 206 -4.26 15.28 7.05
N TYR A 207 -5.56 15.58 7.07
CA TYR A 207 -6.09 16.55 8.03
C TYR A 207 -6.08 15.93 9.44
N PRO A 208 -5.83 16.74 10.48
CA PRO A 208 -5.93 16.26 11.83
C PRO A 208 -7.35 15.78 12.12
N PRO A 209 -7.55 14.70 12.90
CA PRO A 209 -8.86 14.23 13.27
C PRO A 209 -9.60 15.30 14.10
N GLU A 210 -10.76 15.76 13.64
CA GLU A 210 -11.64 16.60 14.44
C GLU A 210 -12.46 15.69 15.38
N LEU A 211 -12.20 15.78 16.67
CA LEU A 211 -13.09 15.24 17.70
C LEU A 211 -14.30 16.18 17.80
N ARG A 212 -15.43 15.82 17.19
CA ARG A 212 -16.71 16.44 17.51
C ARG A 212 -17.27 15.74 18.74
N ASN A 213 -17.29 16.45 19.87
CA ASN A 213 -18.02 16.06 21.07
C ASN A 213 -19.52 16.12 20.84
#